data_063f95784d9acae20d03387e97e810e0
#
_entry.id   063f95784d9acae20d03387e97e810e0
#
_cell.length_a   1.000
_cell.length_b   1.000
_cell.length_c   1.000
_cell.angle_alpha   90.00
_cell.angle_beta   90.00
_cell.angle_gamma   90.00
#
_symmetry.space_group_name_H-M   'P 1'
#
loop_
_entity.id
_entity.type
_entity.pdbx_description
1 polymer ?
#
loop_
_entity_poly.entity_id
_entity_poly.type
_entity_poly.pdbx_seq_one_letter_code
_entity_poly.pdbx_strand_id
1 'polypeptide(L)'
;MSRPALTLPSRTLQAVAQGLRQLHGTPSSWADLLESFGAGVKVQLEPLLVELTREGAHPRLIATLLEELAQARAELEVERESWSFVWSGPKPLHNNVSDTWATITRLIDDADSSLLIATYNIGLSRDSHALFERLAQRLATGSLQEVQLFFHPKQIEHELGPEPIAQISQWFNCKVWPWTPKPLAYVDRRLVERSQDGCYQHAKALIVDADRPQAKALITSANFSETAQRHNYEAGCLLTAPWQVDRIAQHFQSLVGQRHVVQLPL
;
A
#
# COMPACT_ATOMS: atom_id res chain seq x y z
N MET A 1 33.16 8.64 -22.14
CA MET A 1 32.81 7.42 -21.40
C MET A 1 31.75 7.80 -20.37
N SER A 2 30.57 7.19 -20.39
CA SER A 2 29.56 7.40 -19.36
C SER A 2 30.09 6.83 -18.04
N ARG A 3 30.10 7.64 -16.96
CA ARG A 3 30.42 7.15 -15.62
C ARG A 3 29.42 6.05 -15.24
N PRO A 4 29.87 4.92 -14.64
CA PRO A 4 28.92 3.96 -14.08
C PRO A 4 28.04 4.67 -13.05
N ALA A 5 26.73 4.40 -13.11
CA ALA A 5 25.81 4.97 -12.13
C ALA A 5 26.21 4.49 -10.73
N LEU A 6 26.28 5.42 -9.78
CA LEU A 6 26.55 5.10 -8.39
C LEU A 6 25.35 4.34 -7.83
N THR A 7 25.54 3.07 -7.44
CA THR A 7 24.46 2.17 -6.97
C THR A 7 24.60 1.79 -5.50
N LEU A 8 25.53 2.41 -4.78
CA LEU A 8 25.78 2.10 -3.37
C LEU A 8 24.57 2.44 -2.48
N PRO A 9 24.24 1.60 -1.49
CA PRO A 9 23.20 1.90 -0.51
C PRO A 9 23.50 3.15 0.31
N SER A 10 22.45 3.84 0.78
CA SER A 10 22.54 5.03 1.63
C SER A 10 23.45 4.82 2.85
N ARG A 11 23.28 3.71 3.57
CA ARG A 11 24.11 3.34 4.72
C ARG A 11 25.59 3.21 4.41
N THR A 12 25.93 2.73 3.21
CA THR A 12 27.33 2.59 2.77
C THR A 12 27.96 3.95 2.47
N LEU A 13 27.22 4.82 1.78
CA LEU A 13 27.67 6.19 1.52
C LEU A 13 27.90 6.95 2.83
N GLN A 14 27.00 6.78 3.81
CA GLN A 14 27.12 7.40 5.13
C GLN A 14 28.34 6.90 5.91
N ALA A 15 28.61 5.58 5.86
CA ALA A 15 29.78 5.00 6.51
C ALA A 15 31.09 5.51 5.90
N VAL A 16 31.17 5.62 4.58
CA VAL A 16 32.34 6.21 3.89
C VAL A 16 32.50 7.68 4.27
N ALA A 17 31.41 8.46 4.27
CA ALA A 17 31.43 9.86 4.66
C ALA A 17 31.99 10.07 6.10
N GLN A 18 31.55 9.23 7.03
CA GLN A 18 32.08 9.23 8.41
C GLN A 18 33.57 8.93 8.46
N GLY A 19 34.07 7.97 7.69
CA GLY A 19 35.49 7.67 7.55
C GLY A 19 36.27 8.86 7.03
N LEU A 20 35.75 9.56 6.02
CA LEU A 20 36.38 10.76 5.45
C LEU A 20 36.46 11.94 6.44
N ARG A 21 35.48 12.10 7.33
CA ARG A 21 35.49 13.15 8.36
C ARG A 21 36.60 12.98 9.39
N GLN A 22 37.07 11.75 9.59
CA GLN A 22 38.15 11.44 10.53
C GLN A 22 39.55 11.72 9.95
N LEU A 23 39.64 11.98 8.64
CA LEU A 23 40.92 12.27 8.01
C LEU A 23 41.40 13.71 8.36
N HIS A 24 42.68 13.84 8.70
CA HIS A 24 43.32 15.14 8.95
C HIS A 24 43.85 15.83 7.68
N GLY A 25 43.71 15.17 6.52
CA GLY A 25 44.16 15.65 5.21
C GLY A 25 43.76 14.68 4.11
N THR A 26 44.17 14.98 2.87
CA THR A 26 43.97 14.08 1.75
C THR A 26 44.81 12.82 1.93
N PRO A 27 44.26 11.61 1.85
CA PRO A 27 45.02 10.38 2.01
C PRO A 27 45.95 10.17 0.82
N SER A 28 47.05 9.46 1.05
CA SER A 28 48.03 9.09 0.00
C SER A 28 47.42 8.10 -1.02
N SER A 29 46.43 7.31 -0.58
CA SER A 29 45.72 6.34 -1.42
C SER A 29 44.25 6.29 -1.01
N TRP A 30 43.34 6.58 -1.94
CA TRP A 30 41.90 6.35 -1.79
C TRP A 30 41.57 4.86 -1.81
N ALA A 31 42.34 4.07 -2.57
CA ALA A 31 42.17 2.62 -2.67
C ALA A 31 42.28 1.95 -1.30
N ASP A 32 43.30 2.33 -0.50
CA ASP A 32 43.57 1.74 0.82
C ASP A 32 42.46 2.09 1.81
N LEU A 33 41.97 3.34 1.78
CA LEU A 33 40.84 3.75 2.61
C LEU A 33 39.56 2.95 2.27
N LEU A 34 39.26 2.83 0.98
CA LEU A 34 38.01 2.21 0.52
C LEU A 34 38.04 0.69 0.64
N GLU A 35 39.20 0.07 0.78
CA GLU A 35 39.32 -1.41 0.92
C GLU A 35 38.61 -1.94 2.14
N SER A 36 38.57 -1.15 3.25
CA SER A 36 37.83 -1.48 4.47
C SER A 36 36.30 -1.52 4.29
N PHE A 37 35.76 -0.88 3.25
CA PHE A 37 34.33 -0.84 2.91
C PHE A 37 33.93 -1.88 1.86
N GLY A 38 34.89 -2.62 1.31
CA GLY A 38 34.70 -3.71 0.34
C GLY A 38 34.96 -3.33 -1.12
N ALA A 39 35.28 -4.34 -1.92
CA ALA A 39 35.68 -4.16 -3.31
C ALA A 39 34.65 -3.43 -4.20
N GLY A 40 33.36 -3.69 -4.00
CA GLY A 40 32.30 -3.02 -4.75
C GLY A 40 32.21 -1.51 -4.47
N VAL A 41 32.51 -1.09 -3.25
CA VAL A 41 32.57 0.34 -2.85
C VAL A 41 33.79 1.00 -3.49
N LYS A 42 34.95 0.34 -3.42
CA LYS A 42 36.19 0.80 -4.04
C LYS A 42 35.99 1.06 -5.53
N VAL A 43 35.50 0.08 -6.28
CA VAL A 43 35.29 0.22 -7.73
C VAL A 43 34.40 1.42 -8.10
N GLN A 44 33.38 1.72 -7.29
CA GLN A 44 32.44 2.80 -7.59
C GLN A 44 32.94 4.18 -7.12
N LEU A 45 33.55 4.27 -5.95
CA LEU A 45 33.90 5.56 -5.33
C LEU A 45 35.32 6.01 -5.64
N GLU A 46 36.31 5.13 -5.79
CA GLU A 46 37.70 5.53 -5.99
C GLU A 46 37.87 6.51 -7.17
N PRO A 47 37.32 6.24 -8.38
CA PRO A 47 37.43 7.18 -9.49
C PRO A 47 36.88 8.56 -9.20
N LEU A 48 35.74 8.61 -8.47
CA LEU A 48 35.08 9.85 -8.08
C LEU A 48 35.93 10.63 -7.06
N LEU A 49 36.43 9.93 -6.05
CA LEU A 49 37.25 10.59 -4.99
C LEU A 49 38.55 11.13 -5.54
N VAL A 50 39.21 10.39 -6.43
CA VAL A 50 40.43 10.84 -7.13
C VAL A 50 40.16 12.11 -7.95
N GLU A 51 39.04 12.12 -8.71
CA GLU A 51 38.68 13.28 -9.53
C GLU A 51 38.36 14.52 -8.67
N LEU A 52 37.50 14.37 -7.64
CA LEU A 52 37.16 15.44 -6.74
C LEU A 52 38.40 16.03 -6.03
N THR A 53 39.33 15.17 -5.65
CA THR A 53 40.60 15.61 -5.06
C THR A 53 41.44 16.37 -6.07
N ARG A 54 41.48 15.93 -7.33
CA ARG A 54 42.21 16.65 -8.40
C ARG A 54 41.64 18.04 -8.66
N GLU A 55 40.32 18.20 -8.49
CA GLU A 55 39.60 19.46 -8.57
C GLU A 55 39.76 20.31 -7.27
N GLY A 56 40.56 19.87 -6.32
CA GLY A 56 40.84 20.59 -5.08
C GLY A 56 39.87 20.39 -3.92
N ALA A 57 38.95 19.40 -4.04
CA ALA A 57 38.02 19.12 -2.96
C ALA A 57 38.74 18.50 -1.75
N HIS A 58 38.54 19.10 -0.58
CA HIS A 58 39.06 18.58 0.69
C HIS A 58 38.18 17.39 1.16
N PRO A 59 38.74 16.37 1.85
CA PRO A 59 37.97 15.19 2.33
C PRO A 59 36.69 15.52 3.10
N ARG A 60 36.68 16.59 3.88
CA ARG A 60 35.47 17.07 4.61
C ARG A 60 34.35 17.53 3.67
N LEU A 61 34.72 18.21 2.57
CA LEU A 61 33.72 18.60 1.55
C LEU A 61 33.15 17.38 0.85
N ILE A 62 34.01 16.42 0.50
CA ILE A 62 33.60 15.15 -0.11
C ILE A 62 32.66 14.39 0.84
N ALA A 63 33.00 14.35 2.15
CA ALA A 63 32.13 13.73 3.15
C ALA A 63 30.73 14.36 3.18
N THR A 64 30.65 15.71 3.17
CA THR A 64 29.36 16.40 3.12
C THR A 64 28.56 16.05 1.86
N LEU A 65 29.19 15.99 0.69
CA LEU A 65 28.53 15.60 -0.55
C LEU A 65 28.02 14.15 -0.51
N LEU A 66 28.79 13.24 0.09
CA LEU A 66 28.36 11.85 0.27
C LEU A 66 27.23 11.72 1.30
N GLU A 67 27.19 12.55 2.34
CA GLU A 67 26.08 12.59 3.32
C GLU A 67 24.78 13.06 2.65
N GLU A 68 24.81 14.15 1.87
CA GLU A 68 23.66 14.63 1.11
C GLU A 68 23.16 13.57 0.10
N LEU A 69 24.10 12.92 -0.59
CA LEU A 69 23.76 11.83 -1.51
C LEU A 69 23.18 10.63 -0.77
N ALA A 70 23.69 10.31 0.42
CA ALA A 70 23.17 9.23 1.26
C ALA A 70 21.74 9.53 1.72
N GLN A 71 21.46 10.77 2.11
CA GLN A 71 20.12 11.20 2.49
C GLN A 71 19.14 11.10 1.33
N ALA A 72 19.47 11.67 0.17
CA ALA A 72 18.63 11.55 -1.03
C ALA A 72 18.40 10.10 -1.46
N ARG A 73 19.42 9.25 -1.29
CA ARG A 73 19.32 7.82 -1.57
C ARG A 73 18.42 7.10 -0.57
N ALA A 74 18.50 7.45 0.72
CA ALA A 74 17.65 6.88 1.75
C ALA A 74 16.17 7.17 1.49
N GLU A 75 15.84 8.39 1.06
CA GLU A 75 14.47 8.76 0.66
C GLU A 75 13.96 7.90 -0.51
N LEU A 76 14.79 7.70 -1.54
CA LEU A 76 14.47 6.83 -2.68
C LEU A 76 14.37 5.34 -2.29
N GLU A 77 15.18 4.87 -1.34
CA GLU A 77 15.12 3.50 -0.82
C GLU A 77 13.82 3.27 -0.07
N VAL A 78 13.42 4.20 0.81
CA VAL A 78 12.13 4.17 1.51
C VAL A 78 10.97 4.19 0.50
N GLU A 79 11.03 5.02 -0.53
CA GLU A 79 10.00 5.07 -1.57
C GLU A 79 9.89 3.74 -2.33
N ARG A 80 11.03 3.11 -2.67
CA ARG A 80 11.05 1.79 -3.34
C ARG A 80 10.51 0.66 -2.47
N GLU A 81 10.72 0.71 -1.16
CA GLU A 81 10.23 -0.28 -0.20
C GLU A 81 8.77 -0.01 0.21
N SER A 82 8.23 1.16 -0.13
CA SER A 82 6.89 1.57 0.26
C SER A 82 5.76 0.89 -0.51
N TRP A 83 6.07 0.09 -1.51
CA TRP A 83 5.08 -0.67 -2.26
C TRP A 83 5.59 -2.05 -2.69
N SER A 84 4.67 -2.99 -2.88
CA SER A 84 4.95 -4.30 -3.45
C SER A 84 3.86 -4.74 -4.42
N PHE A 85 4.25 -5.52 -5.43
CA PHE A 85 3.31 -6.04 -6.42
C PHE A 85 2.54 -7.23 -5.87
N VAL A 86 1.22 -7.25 -6.13
CA VAL A 86 0.30 -8.31 -5.70
C VAL A 86 -0.39 -8.88 -6.92
N TRP A 87 -0.54 -10.20 -6.97
CA TRP A 87 -1.04 -10.91 -8.14
C TRP A 87 -1.96 -12.07 -7.77
N SER A 88 -3.01 -12.27 -8.55
CA SER A 88 -3.79 -13.53 -8.61
C SER A 88 -3.64 -14.16 -9.99
N GLY A 89 -3.58 -15.47 -10.05
CA GLY A 89 -3.43 -16.21 -11.30
C GLY A 89 -2.26 -17.20 -11.27
N PRO A 90 -1.74 -17.62 -12.43
CA PRO A 90 -0.61 -18.54 -12.51
C PRO A 90 0.60 -18.02 -11.73
N LYS A 91 1.38 -18.95 -11.17
CA LYS A 91 2.56 -18.61 -10.37
C LYS A 91 3.51 -17.71 -11.17
N PRO A 92 3.88 -16.53 -10.65
CA PRO A 92 4.77 -15.62 -11.37
C PRO A 92 6.18 -16.19 -11.43
N LEU A 93 6.94 -15.77 -12.47
CA LEU A 93 8.33 -16.18 -12.68
C LEU A 93 9.30 -15.55 -11.65
N HIS A 94 8.89 -14.45 -11.00
CA HIS A 94 9.73 -13.71 -10.06
C HIS A 94 9.25 -13.88 -8.61
N ASN A 95 10.19 -14.01 -7.67
CA ASN A 95 9.92 -14.30 -6.27
C ASN A 95 9.37 -13.08 -5.46
N ASN A 96 9.37 -11.87 -6.05
CA ASN A 96 8.96 -10.64 -5.35
C ASN A 96 7.49 -10.26 -5.58
N VAL A 97 6.63 -11.24 -5.80
CA VAL A 97 5.21 -11.05 -6.06
C VAL A 97 4.42 -11.74 -4.96
N SER A 98 3.56 -11.00 -4.28
CA SER A 98 2.69 -11.54 -3.23
C SER A 98 1.38 -12.04 -3.83
N ASP A 99 0.84 -13.13 -3.28
CA ASP A 99 -0.48 -13.64 -3.63
C ASP A 99 -1.59 -12.72 -3.09
N THR A 100 -2.62 -12.45 -3.91
CA THR A 100 -3.71 -11.54 -3.54
C THR A 100 -4.51 -12.05 -2.35
N TRP A 101 -4.92 -13.32 -2.36
CA TRP A 101 -5.71 -13.89 -1.27
C TRP A 101 -4.95 -13.91 0.05
N ALA A 102 -3.69 -14.35 0.01
CA ALA A 102 -2.82 -14.36 1.19
C ALA A 102 -2.59 -12.94 1.73
N THR A 103 -2.42 -11.95 0.83
CA THR A 103 -2.24 -10.54 1.21
C THR A 103 -3.49 -9.99 1.88
N ILE A 104 -4.68 -10.20 1.30
CA ILE A 104 -5.95 -9.75 1.88
C ILE A 104 -6.20 -10.40 3.24
N THR A 105 -5.99 -11.71 3.35
CA THR A 105 -6.18 -12.43 4.61
C THR A 105 -5.26 -11.89 5.70
N ARG A 106 -3.99 -11.68 5.38
CA ARG A 106 -3.01 -11.11 6.31
C ARG A 106 -3.39 -9.69 6.73
N LEU A 107 -3.79 -8.82 5.79
CA LEU A 107 -4.20 -7.45 6.12
C LEU A 107 -5.41 -7.43 7.05
N ILE A 108 -6.38 -8.32 6.83
CA ILE A 108 -7.54 -8.47 7.73
C ILE A 108 -7.11 -8.94 9.12
N ASP A 109 -6.17 -9.87 9.20
CA ASP A 109 -5.68 -10.41 10.49
C ASP A 109 -4.82 -9.40 11.24
N ASP A 110 -3.99 -8.63 10.53
CA ASP A 110 -3.06 -7.64 11.09
C ASP A 110 -3.75 -6.31 11.50
N ALA A 111 -4.96 -6.01 11.02
CA ALA A 111 -5.65 -4.75 11.32
C ALA A 111 -5.92 -4.59 12.81
N ASP A 112 -5.54 -3.47 13.43
CA ASP A 112 -5.64 -3.25 14.88
C ASP A 112 -6.79 -2.30 15.28
N SER A 113 -7.14 -1.31 14.43
CA SER A 113 -8.15 -0.32 14.78
C SER A 113 -9.25 -0.17 13.74
N SER A 114 -8.89 -0.06 12.47
CA SER A 114 -9.86 0.26 11.43
C SER A 114 -9.59 -0.51 10.14
N LEU A 115 -10.66 -0.77 9.40
CA LEU A 115 -10.59 -1.44 8.12
C LEU A 115 -11.62 -0.85 7.16
N LEU A 116 -11.16 -0.45 5.96
CA LEU A 116 -12.01 0.01 4.87
C LEU A 116 -11.87 -0.93 3.68
N ILE A 117 -12.99 -1.44 3.20
CA ILE A 117 -13.09 -2.24 1.98
C ILE A 117 -13.87 -1.45 0.94
N ALA A 118 -13.28 -1.26 -0.24
CA ALA A 118 -14.00 -0.81 -1.43
C ALA A 118 -14.02 -1.95 -2.45
N THR A 119 -15.18 -2.23 -3.05
CA THR A 119 -15.31 -3.29 -4.05
C THR A 119 -16.53 -3.06 -4.95
N TYR A 120 -16.41 -3.45 -6.21
CA TYR A 120 -17.57 -3.46 -7.12
C TYR A 120 -18.47 -4.66 -6.84
N ASN A 121 -17.91 -5.81 -6.55
CA ASN A 121 -18.68 -7.05 -6.34
C ASN A 121 -18.25 -7.72 -5.04
N ILE A 122 -19.21 -8.04 -4.19
CA ILE A 122 -19.00 -8.79 -2.96
C ILE A 122 -19.26 -10.28 -3.26
N GLY A 123 -18.27 -11.12 -2.99
CA GLY A 123 -18.44 -12.56 -3.09
C GLY A 123 -19.34 -13.10 -1.98
N LEU A 124 -20.21 -14.05 -2.33
CA LEU A 124 -21.08 -14.76 -1.40
C LEU A 124 -20.66 -16.23 -1.23
N SER A 125 -19.42 -16.57 -1.61
CA SER A 125 -18.86 -17.91 -1.37
C SER A 125 -18.62 -18.14 0.13
N ARG A 126 -18.44 -19.40 0.51
CA ARG A 126 -18.11 -19.78 1.88
C ARG A 126 -16.86 -19.05 2.40
N ASP A 127 -15.82 -18.94 1.57
CA ASP A 127 -14.57 -18.31 1.96
C ASP A 127 -14.71 -16.79 2.13
N SER A 128 -15.49 -16.14 1.25
CA SER A 128 -15.83 -14.71 1.41
C SER A 128 -16.63 -14.46 2.69
N HIS A 129 -17.60 -15.32 2.99
CA HIS A 129 -18.36 -15.26 4.24
C HIS A 129 -17.47 -15.44 5.47
N ALA A 130 -16.52 -16.38 5.43
CA ALA A 130 -15.58 -16.59 6.56
C ALA A 130 -14.70 -15.36 6.85
N LEU A 131 -14.33 -14.59 5.81
CA LEU A 131 -13.61 -13.32 6.02
C LEU A 131 -14.49 -12.27 6.69
N PHE A 132 -15.75 -12.11 6.26
CA PHE A 132 -16.68 -11.15 6.89
C PHE A 132 -17.08 -11.57 8.30
N GLU A 133 -17.28 -12.88 8.55
CA GLU A 133 -17.55 -13.40 9.89
C GLU A 133 -16.41 -13.08 10.86
N ARG A 134 -15.17 -13.27 10.42
CA ARG A 134 -13.98 -12.93 11.21
C ARG A 134 -13.94 -11.43 11.55
N LEU A 135 -14.27 -10.56 10.60
CA LEU A 135 -14.36 -9.13 10.84
C LEU A 135 -15.46 -8.79 11.86
N ALA A 136 -16.63 -9.43 11.73
CA ALA A 136 -17.74 -9.25 12.67
C ALA A 136 -17.37 -9.71 14.09
N GLN A 137 -16.68 -10.84 14.23
CA GLN A 137 -16.17 -11.32 15.53
C GLN A 137 -15.17 -10.35 16.13
N ARG A 138 -14.27 -9.76 15.34
CA ARG A 138 -13.30 -8.78 15.82
C ARG A 138 -13.95 -7.46 16.23
N LEU A 139 -14.97 -7.01 15.52
CA LEU A 139 -15.81 -5.88 15.95
C LEU A 139 -16.53 -6.19 17.27
N ALA A 140 -17.11 -7.39 17.41
CA ALA A 140 -17.83 -7.80 18.60
C ALA A 140 -16.93 -7.89 19.84
N THR A 141 -15.67 -8.29 19.68
CA THR A 141 -14.68 -8.37 20.77
C THR A 141 -13.97 -7.05 21.05
N GLY A 142 -14.17 -6.02 20.22
CA GLY A 142 -13.44 -4.73 20.32
C GLY A 142 -11.98 -4.79 19.89
N SER A 143 -11.52 -5.93 19.32
CA SER A 143 -10.19 -6.03 18.73
C SER A 143 -10.06 -5.34 17.37
N LEU A 144 -11.17 -4.86 16.82
CA LEU A 144 -11.28 -3.94 15.70
C LEU A 144 -12.37 -2.94 16.07
N GLN A 145 -12.12 -1.65 15.86
CA GLN A 145 -13.04 -0.58 16.29
C GLN A 145 -14.03 -0.21 15.20
N GLU A 146 -13.60 -0.25 13.93
CA GLU A 146 -14.41 0.17 12.81
C GLU A 146 -14.16 -0.68 11.57
N VAL A 147 -15.25 -1.02 10.87
CA VAL A 147 -15.23 -1.56 9.50
C VAL A 147 -16.10 -0.71 8.62
N GLN A 148 -15.55 -0.23 7.51
CA GLN A 148 -16.26 0.51 6.48
C GLN A 148 -16.28 -0.30 5.18
N LEU A 149 -17.45 -0.36 4.51
CA LEU A 149 -17.62 -1.01 3.23
C LEU A 149 -18.20 -0.03 2.21
N PHE A 150 -17.46 0.20 1.13
CA PHE A 150 -17.92 0.94 -0.05
C PHE A 150 -18.14 -0.08 -1.17
N PHE A 151 -19.38 -0.31 -1.58
CA PHE A 151 -19.65 -1.39 -2.52
C PHE A 151 -20.75 -1.04 -3.52
N HIS A 152 -20.77 -1.82 -4.61
CA HIS A 152 -21.89 -1.84 -5.57
C HIS A 152 -22.70 -3.12 -5.35
N PRO A 153 -24.02 -3.05 -5.20
CA PRO A 153 -24.88 -4.21 -4.95
C PRO A 153 -25.18 -5.00 -6.24
N LYS A 154 -24.12 -5.45 -6.92
CA LYS A 154 -24.14 -6.09 -8.23
C LYS A 154 -25.15 -7.23 -8.35
N GLN A 155 -25.32 -8.00 -7.26
CA GLN A 155 -26.19 -9.19 -7.28
C GLN A 155 -27.68 -8.88 -7.37
N ILE A 156 -28.07 -7.68 -6.91
CA ILE A 156 -29.47 -7.25 -6.85
C ILE A 156 -29.75 -5.97 -7.65
N GLU A 157 -28.76 -5.44 -8.35
CA GLU A 157 -28.84 -4.19 -9.09
C GLU A 157 -30.09 -4.12 -10.00
N HIS A 158 -30.37 -5.20 -10.72
CA HIS A 158 -31.48 -5.29 -11.66
C HIS A 158 -32.84 -5.54 -10.99
N GLU A 159 -32.86 -5.86 -9.69
CA GLU A 159 -34.05 -6.14 -8.91
C GLU A 159 -34.50 -4.94 -8.07
N LEU A 160 -33.70 -3.85 -8.07
CA LEU A 160 -33.99 -2.67 -7.26
C LEU A 160 -35.27 -1.98 -7.72
N GLY A 161 -36.24 -1.89 -6.80
CA GLY A 161 -37.53 -1.23 -6.97
C GLY A 161 -37.51 0.24 -6.53
N PRO A 162 -38.67 0.79 -6.15
CA PRO A 162 -38.81 2.20 -5.74
C PRO A 162 -38.12 2.55 -4.43
N GLU A 163 -37.82 1.56 -3.58
CA GLU A 163 -37.14 1.76 -2.29
C GLU A 163 -35.76 1.09 -2.28
N PRO A 164 -34.81 1.52 -3.11
CA PRO A 164 -33.53 0.81 -3.30
C PRO A 164 -32.69 0.73 -2.02
N ILE A 165 -32.69 1.74 -1.17
CA ILE A 165 -31.94 1.74 0.10
C ILE A 165 -32.44 0.61 1.01
N ALA A 166 -33.74 0.48 1.21
CA ALA A 166 -34.30 -0.57 2.06
C ALA A 166 -34.01 -1.98 1.51
N GLN A 167 -34.12 -2.15 0.20
CA GLN A 167 -33.83 -3.41 -0.46
C GLN A 167 -32.35 -3.80 -0.36
N ILE A 168 -31.43 -2.85 -0.59
CA ILE A 168 -29.98 -3.08 -0.45
C ILE A 168 -29.65 -3.38 1.01
N SER A 169 -30.21 -2.66 1.98
CA SER A 169 -29.97 -2.90 3.42
C SER A 169 -30.46 -4.28 3.82
N GLN A 170 -31.63 -4.70 3.36
CA GLN A 170 -32.17 -6.02 3.65
C GLN A 170 -31.28 -7.13 3.05
N TRP A 171 -30.92 -6.99 1.77
CA TRP A 171 -30.00 -7.93 1.12
C TRP A 171 -28.65 -8.01 1.84
N PHE A 172 -28.06 -6.86 2.17
CA PHE A 172 -26.79 -6.78 2.88
C PHE A 172 -26.87 -7.48 4.24
N ASN A 173 -27.89 -7.19 5.04
CA ASN A 173 -28.12 -7.80 6.34
C ASN A 173 -28.34 -9.32 6.28
N CYS A 174 -28.99 -9.81 5.23
CA CYS A 174 -29.31 -11.23 5.12
C CYS A 174 -28.23 -12.05 4.42
N LYS A 175 -27.52 -11.47 3.44
CA LYS A 175 -26.62 -12.23 2.55
C LYS A 175 -25.14 -11.89 2.72
N VAL A 176 -24.81 -10.66 3.10
CA VAL A 176 -23.41 -10.21 3.20
C VAL A 176 -22.93 -10.21 4.65
N TRP A 177 -23.71 -9.58 5.53
CA TRP A 177 -23.31 -9.37 6.92
C TRP A 177 -24.47 -9.67 7.90
N PRO A 178 -24.76 -10.97 8.16
CA PRO A 178 -25.84 -11.36 9.05
C PRO A 178 -25.52 -11.18 10.54
N TRP A 179 -24.29 -10.85 10.90
CA TRP A 179 -23.81 -10.74 12.29
C TRP A 179 -24.02 -9.34 12.90
N THR A 180 -23.81 -9.26 14.22
CA THR A 180 -23.80 -8.04 15.00
C THR A 180 -22.45 -7.95 15.74
N PRO A 181 -21.80 -6.79 15.82
CA PRO A 181 -22.25 -5.47 15.31
C PRO A 181 -22.15 -5.31 13.80
N LYS A 182 -22.83 -4.31 13.27
CA LYS A 182 -22.84 -3.99 11.84
C LYS A 182 -21.68 -3.07 11.47
N PRO A 183 -21.14 -3.18 10.24
CA PRO A 183 -20.18 -2.23 9.71
C PRO A 183 -20.87 -0.94 9.25
N LEU A 184 -20.11 0.10 8.96
CA LEU A 184 -20.58 1.24 8.19
C LEU A 184 -20.56 0.86 6.70
N ALA A 185 -21.73 0.78 6.06
CA ALA A 185 -21.83 0.35 4.68
C ALA A 185 -22.37 1.48 3.79
N TYR A 186 -21.71 1.71 2.66
CA TYR A 186 -21.98 2.82 1.75
C TYR A 186 -22.18 2.34 0.33
N VAL A 187 -23.15 2.93 -0.36
CA VAL A 187 -23.43 2.72 -1.78
C VAL A 187 -23.42 4.03 -2.55
N ASP A 188 -23.13 3.98 -3.84
CA ASP A 188 -23.13 5.17 -4.70
C ASP A 188 -24.52 5.82 -4.71
N ARG A 189 -24.57 7.14 -4.43
CA ARG A 189 -25.81 7.92 -4.44
C ARG A 189 -26.51 7.90 -5.79
N ARG A 190 -25.73 7.94 -6.89
CA ARG A 190 -26.27 7.95 -8.25
C ARG A 190 -27.06 6.70 -8.59
N LEU A 191 -26.65 5.53 -8.05
CA LEU A 191 -27.39 4.26 -8.17
C LEU A 191 -28.74 4.37 -7.46
N VAL A 192 -28.77 4.92 -6.24
CA VAL A 192 -29.98 5.01 -5.41
C VAL A 192 -30.97 6.03 -5.98
N GLU A 193 -30.48 7.17 -6.42
CA GLU A 193 -31.29 8.27 -7.00
C GLU A 193 -31.63 8.01 -8.49
N ARG A 194 -31.05 6.98 -9.10
CA ARG A 194 -31.20 6.70 -10.55
C ARG A 194 -30.88 7.93 -11.41
N SER A 195 -30.00 8.77 -10.92
CA SER A 195 -29.67 10.05 -11.56
C SER A 195 -28.72 9.89 -12.75
N GLN A 196 -28.08 8.73 -12.87
CA GLN A 196 -27.12 8.47 -13.95
C GLN A 196 -26.98 6.97 -14.22
N ASP A 197 -27.39 6.51 -15.42
CA ASP A 197 -27.25 5.13 -15.83
C ASP A 197 -25.77 4.74 -16.07
N GLY A 198 -25.41 3.50 -15.76
CA GLY A 198 -24.09 2.95 -16.06
C GLY A 198 -22.96 3.47 -15.15
N CYS A 199 -23.28 4.15 -14.05
CA CYS A 199 -22.30 4.60 -13.07
C CYS A 199 -22.19 3.60 -11.91
N TYR A 200 -20.96 3.15 -11.66
CA TYR A 200 -20.68 2.13 -10.65
C TYR A 200 -19.57 2.55 -9.72
N GLN A 201 -19.72 2.23 -8.43
CA GLN A 201 -18.57 2.16 -7.54
C GLN A 201 -17.71 0.97 -8.01
N HIS A 202 -16.62 1.24 -8.70
CA HIS A 202 -15.77 0.20 -9.31
C HIS A 202 -14.35 0.15 -8.73
N ALA A 203 -14.03 0.99 -7.74
CA ALA A 203 -12.76 0.92 -7.02
C ALA A 203 -12.66 -0.38 -6.21
N LYS A 204 -11.47 -0.98 -6.15
CA LYS A 204 -11.17 -2.11 -5.30
C LYS A 204 -9.97 -1.74 -4.44
N ALA A 205 -10.22 -1.61 -3.15
CA ALA A 205 -9.20 -1.26 -2.17
C ALA A 205 -9.48 -1.96 -0.85
N LEU A 206 -8.42 -2.28 -0.12
CA LEU A 206 -8.45 -2.68 1.27
C LEU A 206 -7.45 -1.80 2.02
N ILE A 207 -7.94 -1.01 2.97
CA ILE A 207 -7.12 -0.09 3.76
C ILE A 207 -7.24 -0.50 5.21
N VAL A 208 -6.13 -0.64 5.90
CA VAL A 208 -6.07 -1.00 7.32
C VAL A 208 -5.31 0.06 8.09
N ASP A 209 -5.85 0.43 9.25
CA ASP A 209 -5.20 1.29 10.26
C ASP A 209 -4.68 2.62 9.68
N ALA A 210 -5.49 3.29 8.85
CA ALA A 210 -5.08 4.49 8.10
C ALA A 210 -4.51 5.61 8.97
N ASP A 211 -4.91 5.65 10.24
CA ASP A 211 -4.48 6.61 11.27
C ASP A 211 -3.24 6.18 12.06
N ARG A 212 -2.62 5.05 11.69
CA ARG A 212 -1.50 4.44 12.42
C ARG A 212 -0.20 4.41 11.62
N PRO A 213 0.96 4.36 12.30
CA PRO A 213 2.26 4.22 11.62
C PRO A 213 2.39 2.94 10.78
N GLN A 214 1.67 1.87 11.16
CA GLN A 214 1.66 0.58 10.45
C GLN A 214 0.60 0.51 9.34
N ALA A 215 -0.03 1.62 8.99
CA ALA A 215 -1.05 1.71 7.94
C ALA A 215 -0.64 1.01 6.65
N LYS A 216 -1.56 0.28 6.04
CA LYS A 216 -1.35 -0.38 4.74
C LYS A 216 -2.57 -0.21 3.85
N ALA A 217 -2.36 -0.11 2.54
CA ALA A 217 -3.44 -0.09 1.56
C ALA A 217 -3.11 -1.02 0.39
N LEU A 218 -4.01 -1.94 0.10
CA LEU A 218 -3.99 -2.72 -1.13
C LEU A 218 -4.94 -2.06 -2.14
N ILE A 219 -4.41 -1.64 -3.27
CA ILE A 219 -5.20 -1.23 -4.45
C ILE A 219 -5.06 -2.34 -5.48
N THR A 220 -6.18 -2.85 -5.99
CA THR A 220 -6.17 -4.01 -6.86
C THR A 220 -7.28 -3.96 -7.92
N SER A 221 -7.14 -4.73 -8.98
CA SER A 221 -8.23 -5.01 -9.91
C SER A 221 -9.21 -6.06 -9.36
N ALA A 222 -8.79 -6.88 -8.37
CA ALA A 222 -9.57 -7.95 -7.79
C ALA A 222 -10.75 -7.43 -6.97
N ASN A 223 -11.96 -7.89 -7.28
CA ASN A 223 -13.12 -7.71 -6.39
C ASN A 223 -12.94 -8.46 -5.07
N PHE A 224 -13.71 -8.07 -4.05
CA PHE A 224 -13.75 -8.79 -2.78
C PHE A 224 -14.59 -10.06 -2.91
N SER A 225 -14.08 -10.98 -3.73
CA SER A 225 -14.68 -12.28 -4.03
C SER A 225 -13.58 -13.33 -4.22
N GLU A 226 -13.87 -14.57 -3.83
CA GLU A 226 -12.93 -15.69 -3.94
C GLU A 226 -12.42 -15.88 -5.37
N THR A 227 -13.34 -15.84 -6.36
CA THR A 227 -12.99 -16.01 -7.78
C THR A 227 -11.96 -14.97 -8.23
N ALA A 228 -12.17 -13.69 -7.89
CA ALA A 228 -11.24 -12.63 -8.27
C ALA A 228 -9.89 -12.78 -7.54
N GLN A 229 -9.91 -13.14 -6.27
CA GLN A 229 -8.72 -13.18 -5.44
C GLN A 229 -7.85 -14.43 -5.62
N ARG A 230 -8.39 -15.53 -6.18
CA ARG A 230 -7.69 -16.80 -6.34
C ARG A 230 -7.58 -17.31 -7.77
N HIS A 231 -8.57 -17.03 -8.63
CA HIS A 231 -8.70 -17.71 -9.91
C HIS A 231 -8.53 -16.81 -11.13
N ASN A 232 -8.95 -15.55 -11.04
CA ASN A 232 -8.75 -14.60 -12.12
C ASN A 232 -7.28 -14.15 -12.21
N TYR A 233 -6.92 -13.55 -13.35
CA TYR A 233 -5.70 -12.76 -13.48
C TYR A 233 -5.98 -11.36 -12.98
N GLU A 234 -5.48 -11.04 -11.79
CA GLU A 234 -5.67 -9.74 -11.17
C GLU A 234 -4.32 -9.19 -10.70
N ALA A 235 -4.18 -7.90 -10.77
CA ALA A 235 -2.96 -7.19 -10.37
C ALA A 235 -3.27 -6.10 -9.35
N GLY A 236 -2.32 -5.85 -8.47
CA GLY A 236 -2.46 -4.82 -7.44
C GLY A 236 -1.13 -4.35 -6.89
N CYS A 237 -1.21 -3.29 -6.09
CA CYS A 237 -0.11 -2.74 -5.33
C CYS A 237 -0.49 -2.67 -3.85
N LEU A 238 0.34 -3.28 -3.00
CA LEU A 238 0.30 -3.07 -1.56
C LEU A 238 1.19 -1.89 -1.21
N LEU A 239 0.61 -0.85 -0.63
CA LEU A 239 1.28 0.37 -0.17
C LEU A 239 1.49 0.30 1.34
N THR A 240 2.67 0.73 1.80
CA THR A 240 3.07 0.69 3.22
C THR A 240 3.59 2.05 3.73
N ALA A 241 3.67 3.08 2.87
CA ALA A 241 3.97 4.43 3.33
C ALA A 241 2.73 5.08 3.95
N PRO A 242 2.73 5.46 5.24
CA PRO A 242 1.54 5.97 5.94
C PRO A 242 0.90 7.17 5.24
N TRP A 243 1.69 8.08 4.67
CA TRP A 243 1.18 9.25 3.97
C TRP A 243 0.40 8.90 2.67
N GLN A 244 0.79 7.82 1.97
CA GLN A 244 0.07 7.34 0.79
C GLN A 244 -1.26 6.71 1.20
N VAL A 245 -1.23 5.89 2.26
CA VAL A 245 -2.41 5.22 2.81
C VAL A 245 -3.42 6.23 3.31
N ASP A 246 -2.96 7.24 4.07
CA ASP A 246 -3.80 8.32 4.59
C ASP A 246 -4.49 9.10 3.46
N ARG A 247 -3.78 9.47 2.40
CA ARG A 247 -4.39 10.15 1.23
C ARG A 247 -5.49 9.34 0.57
N ILE A 248 -5.31 8.01 0.46
CA ILE A 248 -6.32 7.13 -0.14
C ILE A 248 -7.52 7.02 0.80
N ALA A 249 -7.31 6.84 2.10
CA ALA A 249 -8.37 6.80 3.10
C ALA A 249 -9.18 8.10 3.13
N GLN A 250 -8.51 9.25 3.15
CA GLN A 250 -9.14 10.58 3.09
C GLN A 250 -10.00 10.76 1.83
N HIS A 251 -9.59 10.20 0.69
CA HIS A 251 -10.40 10.24 -0.53
C HIS A 251 -11.75 9.52 -0.31
N PHE A 252 -11.77 8.30 0.26
CA PHE A 252 -13.03 7.62 0.55
C PHE A 252 -13.87 8.37 1.60
N GLN A 253 -13.25 8.95 2.63
CA GLN A 253 -13.95 9.77 3.62
C GLN A 253 -14.56 11.02 2.97
N SER A 254 -13.89 11.61 1.98
CA SER A 254 -14.42 12.76 1.24
C SER A 254 -15.71 12.43 0.48
N LEU A 255 -15.86 11.19 -0.02
CA LEU A 255 -17.10 10.73 -0.66
C LEU A 255 -18.29 10.78 0.31
N VAL A 256 -18.06 10.43 1.57
CA VAL A 256 -19.08 10.53 2.64
C VAL A 256 -19.37 11.99 2.95
N GLY A 257 -18.34 12.80 3.21
CA GLY A 257 -18.47 14.22 3.56
C GLY A 257 -19.15 15.05 2.47
N GLN A 258 -18.88 14.76 1.21
CA GLN A 258 -19.49 15.42 0.04
C GLN A 258 -20.82 14.77 -0.38
N ARG A 259 -21.29 13.75 0.34
CA ARG A 259 -22.54 13.03 0.06
C ARG A 259 -22.60 12.37 -1.33
N HIS A 260 -21.48 11.93 -1.86
CA HIS A 260 -21.44 11.13 -3.10
C HIS A 260 -21.89 9.68 -2.87
N VAL A 261 -21.88 9.24 -1.63
CA VAL A 261 -22.37 7.94 -1.20
C VAL A 261 -23.49 8.07 -0.16
N VAL A 262 -24.30 7.03 -0.05
CA VAL A 262 -25.38 6.93 0.94
C VAL A 262 -25.01 5.81 1.91
N GLN A 263 -25.05 6.12 3.21
CA GLN A 263 -24.90 5.11 4.26
C GLN A 263 -26.21 4.29 4.37
N LEU A 264 -26.05 2.98 4.41
CA LEU A 264 -27.18 2.07 4.60
C LEU A 264 -27.62 2.05 6.08
N PRO A 265 -28.91 2.08 6.37
CA PRO A 265 -29.46 1.84 7.71
C PRO A 265 -29.41 0.33 8.01
N LEU A 266 -28.42 -0.12 8.77
CA LEU A 266 -28.16 -1.54 9.07
C LEU A 266 -28.54 -1.90 10.51
#